data_e0e641a99b43aebc6ff7e66073b08cb4
#
_entry.id   e0e641a99b43aebc6ff7e66073b08cb4
#
_cell.length_a   1.000
_cell.length_b   1.000
_cell.length_c   1.000
_cell.angle_alpha   90.00
_cell.angle_beta   90.00
_cell.angle_gamma   90.00
#
_symmetry.space_group_name_H-M   'P 1'
#
loop_
_entity.id
_entity.type
_entity.pdbx_description
1 polymer ?
#
loop_
_entity_poly.entity_id
_entity_poly.type
_entity_poly.pdbx_seq_one_letter_code
_entity_poly.pdbx_strand_id
1 'polypeptide(L)'
;FEMGNVWYNEPKTLDTAFDVMGDIVLSTAAQQYGGFTVPEVDKILAPYAQKSYDYYVKEFLKYTDASWEGAQEKAIEYAIDKVRRECDQGWQGIEYKLNTVGSSRGDYPFVTVTLGLGTSMFEKMISISLLEVHKNGQGRKGHKKPVLFPKIVFLYDKAIHGEGGIAEDVFEAGLDCSSKTMYPDWL
;
A
#
# COMPACT_ATOMS: atom_id res chain seq x y z
N PHE A 1 -7.98 -4.65 20.84
CA PHE A 1 -8.80 -3.97 19.85
C PHE A 1 -9.90 -4.91 19.34
N GLU A 2 -11.15 -4.50 19.45
CA GLU A 2 -12.32 -5.27 19.01
C GLU A 2 -12.93 -4.66 17.75
N MET A 3 -13.31 -5.52 16.82
CA MET A 3 -14.10 -5.16 15.65
C MET A 3 -15.39 -5.97 15.64
N GLY A 4 -16.50 -5.31 15.91
CA GLY A 4 -17.76 -6.00 16.09
C GLY A 4 -17.71 -6.96 17.29
N ASN A 5 -17.91 -8.26 17.05
CA ASN A 5 -17.94 -9.29 18.08
C ASN A 5 -16.64 -10.10 18.20
N VAL A 6 -15.57 -9.68 17.54
CA VAL A 6 -14.32 -10.42 17.50
C VAL A 6 -13.13 -9.54 17.87
N TRP A 7 -12.14 -10.15 18.51
CA TRP A 7 -10.86 -9.51 18.75
C TRP A 7 -10.05 -9.40 17.47
N TYR A 8 -9.34 -8.30 17.35
CA TYR A 8 -8.37 -8.11 16.30
C TYR A 8 -7.28 -9.19 16.36
N ASN A 9 -7.05 -9.84 15.22
CA ASN A 9 -5.92 -10.74 15.04
C ASN A 9 -4.83 -10.02 14.24
N GLU A 10 -3.61 -10.03 14.75
CA GLU A 10 -2.50 -9.41 14.05
C GLU A 10 -2.22 -10.14 12.73
N PRO A 11 -2.15 -9.42 11.59
CA PRO A 11 -1.83 -9.99 10.30
C PRO A 11 -0.44 -10.64 10.28
N LYS A 12 -0.33 -11.73 9.54
CA LYS A 12 0.93 -12.45 9.35
C LYS A 12 1.58 -12.16 8.00
N THR A 13 0.82 -11.60 7.06
CA THR A 13 1.24 -11.29 5.69
C THR A 13 0.73 -9.90 5.31
N LEU A 14 1.30 -9.33 4.25
CA LEU A 14 0.94 -8.00 3.80
C LEU A 14 -0.48 -7.94 3.20
N ASP A 15 -0.89 -8.96 2.45
CA ASP A 15 -2.24 -9.03 1.89
C ASP A 15 -3.31 -9.03 2.99
N THR A 16 -3.10 -9.83 4.04
CA THR A 16 -3.99 -9.83 5.22
C THR A 16 -3.96 -8.49 5.95
N ALA A 17 -2.79 -7.82 6.00
CA ALA A 17 -2.70 -6.48 6.59
C ALA A 17 -3.51 -5.44 5.81
N PHE A 18 -3.51 -5.52 4.48
CA PHE A 18 -4.37 -4.68 3.64
C PHE A 18 -5.86 -4.94 3.88
N ASP A 19 -6.27 -6.20 4.01
CA ASP A 19 -7.67 -6.53 4.29
C ASP A 19 -8.11 -5.97 5.64
N VAL A 20 -7.32 -6.19 6.69
CA VAL A 20 -7.61 -5.66 8.04
C VAL A 20 -7.63 -4.13 8.03
N MET A 21 -6.68 -3.47 7.35
CA MET A 21 -6.68 -2.01 7.22
C MET A 21 -7.95 -1.52 6.52
N GLY A 22 -8.38 -2.19 5.44
CA GLY A 22 -9.62 -1.86 4.74
C GLY A 22 -10.85 -1.96 5.62
N ASP A 23 -10.95 -3.02 6.42
CA ASP A 23 -12.07 -3.22 7.34
C ASP A 23 -12.09 -2.19 8.47
N ILE A 24 -10.92 -1.84 9.03
CA ILE A 24 -10.78 -0.77 10.04
C ILE A 24 -11.23 0.57 9.44
N VAL A 25 -10.75 0.88 8.25
CA VAL A 25 -11.07 2.13 7.55
C VAL A 25 -12.58 2.25 7.29
N LEU A 26 -13.20 1.20 6.75
CA LEU A 26 -14.64 1.19 6.47
C LEU A 26 -15.47 1.25 7.75
N SER A 27 -15.08 0.50 8.79
CA SER A 27 -15.77 0.52 10.08
C SER A 27 -15.67 1.90 10.75
N THR A 28 -14.50 2.52 10.71
CA THR A 28 -14.28 3.87 11.26
C THR A 28 -15.10 4.91 10.50
N ALA A 29 -15.08 4.87 9.17
CA ALA A 29 -15.85 5.79 8.34
C ALA A 29 -17.37 5.69 8.58
N ALA A 30 -17.87 4.48 8.85
CA ALA A 30 -19.28 4.28 9.18
C ALA A 30 -19.71 4.91 10.52
N GLN A 31 -18.76 5.10 11.44
CA GLN A 31 -19.02 5.62 12.79
C GLN A 31 -18.68 7.10 12.95
N GLN A 32 -17.86 7.65 12.07
CA GLN A 32 -17.45 9.06 12.12
C GLN A 32 -18.30 9.94 11.20
N TYR A 33 -18.46 11.18 11.59
CA TYR A 33 -19.21 12.18 10.81
C TYR A 33 -18.35 12.90 9.78
N GLY A 34 -17.05 12.85 9.90
CA GLY A 34 -16.10 13.49 8.99
C GLY A 34 -15.04 12.52 8.49
N GLY A 35 -14.11 13.07 7.74
CA GLY A 35 -12.95 12.32 7.26
C GLY A 35 -11.95 12.01 8.38
N PHE A 36 -11.05 11.07 8.12
CA PHE A 36 -9.93 10.76 9.01
C PHE A 36 -8.69 10.44 8.19
N THR A 37 -7.55 10.46 8.86
CA THR A 37 -6.26 10.22 8.23
C THR A 37 -5.60 8.96 8.80
N VAL A 38 -5.08 8.13 7.91
CA VAL A 38 -4.14 7.05 8.26
C VAL A 38 -2.74 7.58 7.95
N PRO A 39 -1.95 7.92 9.00
CA PRO A 39 -0.64 8.53 8.78
C PRO A 39 0.39 7.48 8.35
N GLU A 40 1.36 7.90 7.53
CA GLU A 40 2.56 7.13 7.18
C GLU A 40 2.29 5.65 6.87
N VAL A 41 1.37 5.41 5.93
CA VAL A 41 0.93 4.04 5.56
C VAL A 41 2.08 3.16 5.09
N ASP A 42 3.12 3.73 4.52
CA ASP A 42 4.36 3.08 4.14
C ASP A 42 5.05 2.43 5.35
N LYS A 43 5.21 3.17 6.45
CA LYS A 43 5.82 2.67 7.68
C LYS A 43 4.91 1.69 8.42
N ILE A 44 3.60 1.91 8.40
CA ILE A 44 2.63 1.01 9.05
C ILE A 44 2.63 -0.37 8.38
N LEU A 45 2.69 -0.43 7.06
CA LEU A 45 2.59 -1.68 6.30
C LEU A 45 3.94 -2.38 6.10
N ALA A 46 5.08 -1.68 6.18
CA ALA A 46 6.40 -2.26 5.95
C ALA A 46 6.74 -3.48 6.82
N PRO A 47 6.40 -3.54 8.12
CA PRO A 47 6.62 -4.74 8.93
C PRO A 47 5.90 -5.98 8.39
N TYR A 48 4.72 -5.81 7.80
CA TYR A 48 3.95 -6.91 7.20
C TYR A 48 4.53 -7.31 5.84
N ALA A 49 5.05 -6.36 5.07
CA ALA A 49 5.80 -6.64 3.85
C ALA A 49 7.06 -7.47 4.15
N GLN A 50 7.77 -7.17 5.24
CA GLN A 50 8.90 -7.98 5.70
C GLN A 50 8.46 -9.41 6.07
N LYS A 51 7.34 -9.57 6.79
CA LYS A 51 6.80 -10.89 7.13
C LYS A 51 6.45 -11.71 5.88
N SER A 52 5.79 -11.08 4.88
CA SER A 52 5.50 -11.72 3.58
C SER A 52 6.79 -12.11 2.85
N TYR A 53 7.78 -11.24 2.81
CA TYR A 53 9.07 -11.51 2.20
C TYR A 53 9.75 -12.73 2.83
N ASP A 54 9.85 -12.77 4.16
CA ASP A 54 10.46 -13.88 4.90
C ASP A 54 9.69 -15.20 4.65
N TYR A 55 8.37 -15.13 4.53
CA TYR A 55 7.54 -16.28 4.19
C TYR A 55 7.86 -16.80 2.79
N TYR A 56 7.90 -15.92 1.77
CA TYR A 56 8.14 -16.33 0.38
C TYR A 56 9.57 -16.82 0.13
N VAL A 57 10.57 -16.27 0.82
CA VAL A 57 11.94 -16.82 0.77
C VAL A 57 11.95 -18.26 1.29
N LYS A 58 11.35 -18.50 2.45
CA LYS A 58 11.26 -19.85 3.04
C LYS A 58 10.45 -20.81 2.18
N GLU A 59 9.34 -20.34 1.62
CA GLU A 59 8.49 -21.13 0.72
C GLU A 59 9.28 -21.56 -0.51
N PHE A 60 9.97 -20.65 -1.18
CA PHE A 60 10.77 -20.97 -2.37
C PHE A 60 11.86 -22.01 -2.05
N LEU A 61 12.62 -21.78 -1.00
CA LEU A 61 13.72 -22.68 -0.61
C LEU A 61 13.23 -24.07 -0.19
N LYS A 62 12.02 -24.17 0.37
CA LYS A 62 11.44 -25.47 0.76
C LYS A 62 11.22 -26.41 -0.43
N TYR A 63 10.94 -25.86 -1.61
CA TYR A 63 10.65 -26.62 -2.83
C TYR A 63 11.81 -26.61 -3.84
N THR A 64 12.96 -26.06 -3.46
CA THR A 64 14.14 -25.93 -4.31
C THR A 64 15.21 -26.93 -3.87
N ASP A 65 15.98 -27.46 -4.82
CA ASP A 65 17.10 -28.35 -4.51
C ASP A 65 18.17 -27.57 -3.72
N ALA A 66 18.49 -28.07 -2.52
CA ALA A 66 19.48 -27.46 -1.63
C ALA A 66 20.91 -27.40 -2.22
N SER A 67 21.20 -28.19 -3.26
CA SER A 67 22.51 -28.19 -3.95
C SER A 67 22.64 -27.12 -5.02
N TRP A 68 21.56 -26.39 -5.32
CA TRP A 68 21.58 -25.35 -6.34
C TRP A 68 22.23 -24.05 -5.81
N GLU A 69 23.39 -23.69 -6.34
CA GLU A 69 24.17 -22.50 -5.93
C GLU A 69 23.39 -21.17 -6.06
N GLY A 70 22.46 -21.06 -7.04
CA GLY A 70 21.64 -19.87 -7.26
C GLY A 70 20.34 -19.82 -6.46
N ALA A 71 20.04 -20.81 -5.63
CA ALA A 71 18.76 -20.93 -4.95
C ALA A 71 18.41 -19.73 -4.07
N GLN A 72 19.38 -19.23 -3.31
CA GLN A 72 19.16 -18.11 -2.40
C GLN A 72 18.86 -16.80 -3.14
N GLU A 73 19.60 -16.52 -4.21
CA GLU A 73 19.39 -15.31 -5.02
C GLU A 73 18.02 -15.33 -5.70
N LYS A 74 17.64 -16.49 -6.25
CA LYS A 74 16.32 -16.68 -6.86
C LYS A 74 15.17 -16.62 -5.85
N ALA A 75 15.38 -17.09 -4.63
CA ALA A 75 14.41 -16.97 -3.56
C ALA A 75 14.15 -15.50 -3.20
N ILE A 76 15.19 -14.68 -3.17
CA ILE A 76 15.10 -13.23 -2.91
C ILE A 76 14.32 -12.55 -4.04
N GLU A 77 14.68 -12.78 -5.31
CA GLU A 77 13.94 -12.23 -6.46
C GLU A 77 12.46 -12.60 -6.42
N TYR A 78 12.19 -13.89 -6.22
CA TYR A 78 10.82 -14.40 -6.11
C TYR A 78 10.02 -13.71 -5.00
N ALA A 79 10.63 -13.59 -3.81
CA ALA A 79 9.97 -12.98 -2.67
C ALA A 79 9.69 -11.49 -2.90
N ILE A 80 10.63 -10.74 -3.49
CA ILE A 80 10.43 -9.33 -3.84
C ILE A 80 9.27 -9.17 -4.83
N ASP A 81 9.21 -9.99 -5.88
CA ASP A 81 8.13 -9.93 -6.86
C ASP A 81 6.76 -10.25 -6.24
N LYS A 82 6.73 -11.22 -5.32
CA LYS A 82 5.51 -11.58 -4.59
C LYS A 82 5.02 -10.45 -3.71
N VAL A 83 5.91 -9.84 -2.92
CA VAL A 83 5.57 -8.71 -2.04
C VAL A 83 5.10 -7.51 -2.86
N ARG A 84 5.76 -7.20 -3.99
CA ARG A 84 5.32 -6.13 -4.89
C ARG A 84 3.91 -6.39 -5.40
N ARG A 85 3.61 -7.61 -5.81
CA ARG A 85 2.26 -8.00 -6.23
C ARG A 85 1.23 -7.86 -5.12
N GLU A 86 1.57 -8.22 -3.88
CA GLU A 86 0.70 -8.00 -2.73
C GLU A 86 0.44 -6.50 -2.49
N CYS A 87 1.46 -5.63 -2.63
CA CYS A 87 1.29 -4.19 -2.56
C CYS A 87 0.28 -3.69 -3.61
N ASP A 88 0.49 -4.05 -4.88
CA ASP A 88 -0.36 -3.57 -5.97
C ASP A 88 -1.81 -4.06 -5.82
N GLN A 89 -1.99 -5.32 -5.48
CA GLN A 89 -3.32 -5.90 -5.27
C GLN A 89 -4.00 -5.33 -4.02
N GLY A 90 -3.24 -5.13 -2.94
CA GLY A 90 -3.73 -4.53 -1.71
C GLY A 90 -4.23 -3.11 -1.94
N TRP A 91 -3.45 -2.26 -2.58
CA TRP A 91 -3.87 -0.90 -2.91
C TRP A 91 -5.05 -0.85 -3.88
N GLN A 92 -5.07 -1.71 -4.90
CA GLN A 92 -6.23 -1.84 -5.79
C GLN A 92 -7.49 -2.22 -5.00
N GLY A 93 -7.37 -3.15 -4.06
CA GLY A 93 -8.46 -3.56 -3.19
C GLY A 93 -8.97 -2.44 -2.28
N ILE A 94 -8.06 -1.69 -1.64
CA ILE A 94 -8.40 -0.52 -0.81
C ILE A 94 -9.11 0.54 -1.64
N GLU A 95 -8.52 0.97 -2.75
CA GLU A 95 -9.14 1.98 -3.63
C GLU A 95 -10.51 1.54 -4.12
N TYR A 96 -10.65 0.27 -4.52
CA TYR A 96 -11.94 -0.27 -4.93
C TYR A 96 -12.97 -0.18 -3.79
N LYS A 97 -12.62 -0.65 -2.59
CA LYS A 97 -13.49 -0.58 -1.40
C LYS A 97 -13.91 0.86 -1.09
N LEU A 98 -12.97 1.81 -1.08
CA LEU A 98 -13.23 3.20 -0.74
C LEU A 98 -14.10 3.95 -1.76
N ASN A 99 -14.13 3.49 -3.01
CA ASN A 99 -14.89 4.15 -4.08
C ASN A 99 -16.18 3.39 -4.48
N THR A 100 -16.45 2.24 -3.87
CA THR A 100 -17.63 1.42 -4.19
C THR A 100 -18.49 1.08 -2.98
N VAL A 101 -17.92 1.04 -1.77
CA VAL A 101 -18.65 0.69 -0.55
C VAL A 101 -19.07 1.96 0.16
N GLY A 102 -20.34 2.34 0.00
CA GLY A 102 -20.93 3.46 0.73
C GLY A 102 -21.35 3.08 2.15
N SER A 103 -21.47 4.08 3.02
CA SER A 103 -22.08 3.93 4.34
C SER A 103 -23.60 3.69 4.22
N SER A 104 -24.24 3.30 5.32
CA SER A 104 -25.70 3.21 5.39
C SER A 104 -26.41 4.53 5.10
N ARG A 105 -25.70 5.65 5.15
CA ARG A 105 -26.19 6.99 4.81
C ARG A 105 -25.96 7.39 3.35
N GLY A 106 -25.33 6.51 2.55
CA GLY A 106 -25.02 6.75 1.15
C GLY A 106 -23.71 7.50 0.88
N ASP A 107 -22.95 7.86 1.93
CA ASP A 107 -21.68 8.56 1.80
C ASP A 107 -20.53 7.57 1.60
N TYR A 108 -19.56 7.94 0.76
CA TYR A 108 -18.31 7.20 0.64
C TYR A 108 -17.33 7.56 1.77
N PRO A 109 -16.45 6.63 2.17
CA PRO A 109 -15.44 6.89 3.19
C PRO A 109 -14.51 8.04 2.80
N PHE A 110 -14.50 9.12 3.57
CA PHE A 110 -13.61 10.25 3.35
C PHE A 110 -12.28 10.01 4.09
N VAL A 111 -11.36 9.37 3.41
CA VAL A 111 -10.09 8.91 3.99
C VAL A 111 -8.93 9.61 3.32
N THR A 112 -8.00 10.08 4.14
CA THR A 112 -6.68 10.57 3.73
C THR A 112 -5.62 9.57 4.19
N VAL A 113 -4.62 9.32 3.36
CA VAL A 113 -3.41 8.59 3.72
C VAL A 113 -2.20 9.48 3.52
N THR A 114 -1.21 9.38 4.40
CA THR A 114 0.07 10.05 4.19
C THR A 114 1.17 9.04 3.92
N LEU A 115 2.15 9.42 3.14
CA LEU A 115 3.31 8.61 2.75
C LEU A 115 4.52 9.51 2.41
N GLY A 116 5.65 8.90 2.15
CA GLY A 116 6.83 9.59 1.59
C GLY A 116 8.06 9.57 2.48
N LEU A 117 7.90 9.55 3.81
CA LEU A 117 9.04 9.58 4.73
C LEU A 117 9.69 8.22 4.98
N GLY A 118 9.17 7.16 4.40
CA GLY A 118 9.77 5.83 4.45
C GLY A 118 10.99 5.72 3.56
N THR A 119 12.09 5.17 4.09
CA THR A 119 13.38 5.06 3.39
C THR A 119 13.84 3.63 3.18
N SER A 120 13.24 2.66 3.88
CA SER A 120 13.55 1.24 3.67
C SER A 120 12.98 0.73 2.35
N MET A 121 13.49 -0.38 1.86
CA MET A 121 13.04 -0.99 0.60
C MET A 121 11.53 -1.21 0.56
N PHE A 122 10.95 -1.75 1.63
CA PHE A 122 9.51 -2.03 1.66
C PHE A 122 8.66 -0.78 1.84
N GLU A 123 9.11 0.20 2.63
CA GLU A 123 8.42 1.49 2.76
C GLU A 123 8.33 2.20 1.42
N LYS A 124 9.44 2.26 0.69
CA LYS A 124 9.46 2.84 -0.67
C LYS A 124 8.59 2.05 -1.63
N MET A 125 8.66 0.71 -1.60
CA MET A 125 7.83 -0.15 -2.45
C MET A 125 6.33 0.10 -2.22
N ILE A 126 5.89 0.22 -0.97
CA ILE A 126 4.50 0.48 -0.60
C ILE A 126 4.05 1.85 -1.12
N SER A 127 4.89 2.89 -0.94
CA SER A 127 4.61 4.24 -1.42
C SER A 127 4.51 4.30 -2.95
N ILE A 128 5.48 3.74 -3.66
CA ILE A 128 5.50 3.71 -5.13
C ILE A 128 4.30 2.95 -5.67
N SER A 129 3.98 1.79 -5.08
CA SER A 129 2.83 0.98 -5.50
C SER A 129 1.50 1.74 -5.34
N LEU A 130 1.28 2.46 -4.22
CA LEU A 130 0.08 3.29 -4.07
C LEU A 130 -0.02 4.36 -5.15
N LEU A 131 1.07 5.09 -5.38
CA LEU A 131 1.11 6.16 -6.38
C LEU A 131 0.86 5.63 -7.81
N GLU A 132 1.43 4.48 -8.15
CA GLU A 132 1.22 3.84 -9.45
C GLU A 132 -0.21 3.31 -9.62
N VAL A 133 -0.76 2.65 -8.60
CA VAL A 133 -2.13 2.15 -8.62
C VAL A 133 -3.11 3.31 -8.77
N HIS A 134 -2.93 4.38 -7.99
CA HIS A 134 -3.76 5.57 -8.05
C HIS A 134 -3.70 6.26 -9.42
N LYS A 135 -2.49 6.45 -9.95
CA LYS A 135 -2.25 7.00 -11.29
C LYS A 135 -2.98 6.22 -12.38
N ASN A 136 -3.01 4.89 -12.26
CA ASN A 136 -3.63 4.01 -13.26
C ASN A 136 -5.16 3.94 -13.13
N GLY A 137 -5.72 4.34 -12.01
CA GLY A 137 -7.16 4.29 -11.74
C GLY A 137 -7.73 2.87 -11.64
N GLN A 138 -9.04 2.79 -11.40
CA GLN A 138 -9.77 1.54 -11.17
C GLN A 138 -10.71 1.19 -12.33
N GLY A 139 -10.93 -0.10 -12.54
CA GLY A 139 -11.82 -0.63 -13.57
C GLY A 139 -11.18 -1.72 -14.41
N ARG A 140 -11.94 -2.26 -15.37
CA ARG A 140 -11.43 -3.29 -16.26
C ARG A 140 -10.42 -2.72 -17.28
N LYS A 141 -9.58 -3.56 -17.81
CA LYS A 141 -8.58 -3.19 -18.84
C LYS A 141 -9.24 -2.43 -20.00
N GLY A 142 -8.69 -1.29 -20.35
CA GLY A 142 -9.21 -0.39 -21.40
C GLY A 142 -10.35 0.54 -20.96
N HIS A 143 -10.86 0.42 -19.74
CA HIS A 143 -11.94 1.24 -19.18
C HIS A 143 -11.66 1.67 -17.73
N LYS A 144 -10.40 1.90 -17.39
CA LYS A 144 -10.02 2.41 -16.09
C LYS A 144 -10.43 3.88 -15.95
N LYS A 145 -10.91 4.25 -14.75
CA LYS A 145 -11.30 5.61 -14.39
C LYS A 145 -10.49 6.08 -13.19
N PRO A 146 -10.17 7.38 -13.11
CA PRO A 146 -9.61 7.96 -11.89
C PRO A 146 -10.55 7.72 -10.71
N VAL A 147 -9.97 7.55 -9.53
CA VAL A 147 -10.69 7.41 -8.26
C VAL A 147 -10.45 8.61 -7.37
N LEU A 148 -11.38 8.87 -6.44
CA LEU A 148 -11.30 10.02 -5.53
C LEU A 148 -10.60 9.68 -4.21
N PHE A 149 -10.73 8.44 -3.75
CA PHE A 149 -10.25 8.00 -2.45
C PHE A 149 -9.29 6.82 -2.57
N PRO A 150 -8.32 6.74 -1.65
CA PRO A 150 -8.00 7.71 -0.60
C PRO A 150 -7.47 9.03 -1.17
N LYS A 151 -7.63 10.13 -0.44
CA LYS A 151 -6.79 11.31 -0.65
C LYS A 151 -5.38 10.96 -0.25
N ILE A 152 -4.41 11.35 -1.06
CA ILE A 152 -2.99 11.05 -0.82
C ILE A 152 -2.26 12.36 -0.50
N VAL A 153 -1.54 12.37 0.62
CA VAL A 153 -0.66 13.48 1.00
C VAL A 153 0.77 12.95 1.03
N PHE A 154 1.62 13.55 0.23
CA PHE A 154 3.05 13.26 0.18
C PHE A 154 3.80 14.15 1.15
N LEU A 155 4.48 13.54 2.12
CA LEU A 155 5.31 14.25 3.08
C LEU A 155 6.70 14.43 2.48
N TYR A 156 7.01 15.65 2.05
CA TYR A 156 8.27 15.96 1.38
C TYR A 156 9.36 16.36 2.39
N ASP A 157 10.52 15.74 2.27
CA ASP A 157 11.75 16.15 2.95
C ASP A 157 12.89 16.24 1.95
N LYS A 158 13.47 17.42 1.78
CA LYS A 158 14.56 17.67 0.85
C LYS A 158 15.77 16.76 1.08
N ALA A 159 16.03 16.34 2.32
CA ALA A 159 17.19 15.52 2.64
C ALA A 159 17.08 14.09 2.06
N ILE A 160 15.85 13.58 1.90
CA ILE A 160 15.62 12.21 1.42
C ILE A 160 15.04 12.15 0.00
N HIS A 161 14.40 13.23 -0.48
CA HIS A 161 13.74 13.28 -1.78
C HIS A 161 14.49 14.15 -2.80
N GLY A 162 15.48 14.94 -2.37
CA GLY A 162 16.27 15.76 -3.27
C GLY A 162 17.18 14.92 -4.17
N GLU A 163 17.87 15.58 -5.10
CA GLU A 163 18.78 14.94 -6.05
C GLU A 163 19.80 14.03 -5.33
N GLY A 164 19.83 12.74 -5.70
CA GLY A 164 20.65 11.71 -5.05
C GLY A 164 20.16 11.28 -3.68
N GLY A 165 18.97 11.71 -3.26
CA GLY A 165 18.36 11.29 -1.98
C GLY A 165 17.90 9.84 -1.99
N ILE A 166 17.85 9.21 -0.80
CA ILE A 166 17.53 7.79 -0.64
C ILE A 166 16.11 7.42 -1.12
N ALA A 167 15.18 8.38 -1.16
CA ALA A 167 13.80 8.22 -1.61
C ALA A 167 13.45 9.15 -2.80
N GLU A 168 14.44 9.54 -3.61
CA GLU A 168 14.23 10.28 -4.85
C GLU A 168 13.29 9.54 -5.80
N ASP A 169 13.39 8.22 -5.90
CA ASP A 169 12.51 7.36 -6.69
C ASP A 169 11.03 7.43 -6.25
N VAL A 170 10.76 7.58 -4.94
CA VAL A 170 9.41 7.77 -4.40
C VAL A 170 8.88 9.15 -4.81
N PHE A 171 9.72 10.18 -4.74
CA PHE A 171 9.37 11.52 -5.18
C PHE A 171 9.05 11.59 -6.68
N GLU A 172 9.86 10.95 -7.52
CA GLU A 172 9.61 10.84 -8.96
C GLU A 172 8.26 10.14 -9.24
N ALA A 173 7.96 9.06 -8.54
CA ALA A 173 6.66 8.39 -8.65
C ALA A 173 5.50 9.31 -8.23
N GLY A 174 5.69 10.14 -7.21
CA GLY A 174 4.73 11.15 -6.78
C GLY A 174 4.49 12.21 -7.86
N LEU A 175 5.54 12.72 -8.50
CA LEU A 175 5.45 13.67 -9.61
C LEU A 175 4.73 13.07 -10.82
N ASP A 176 5.06 11.83 -11.18
CA ASP A 176 4.39 11.13 -12.28
C ASP A 176 2.89 10.90 -11.97
N CYS A 177 2.55 10.56 -10.75
CA CYS A 177 1.16 10.47 -10.31
C CYS A 177 0.45 11.83 -10.44
N SER A 178 1.04 12.91 -9.93
CA SER A 178 0.50 14.27 -10.01
C SER A 178 0.30 14.74 -11.45
N SER A 179 1.13 14.29 -12.38
CA SER A 179 1.01 14.64 -13.80
C SER A 179 -0.27 14.12 -14.47
N LYS A 180 -0.90 13.10 -13.91
CA LYS A 180 -2.07 12.42 -14.48
C LYS A 180 -3.32 12.50 -13.61
N THR A 181 -3.15 12.80 -12.33
CA THR A 181 -4.23 12.88 -11.36
C THR A 181 -4.10 14.17 -10.55
N MET A 182 -5.03 14.43 -9.64
CA MET A 182 -4.94 15.58 -8.73
C MET A 182 -4.11 15.28 -7.46
N TYR A 183 -3.61 14.07 -7.32
CA TYR A 183 -2.86 13.61 -6.15
C TYR A 183 -1.45 13.16 -6.52
N PRO A 184 -0.53 13.14 -5.53
CA PRO A 184 -0.69 13.54 -4.13
C PRO A 184 -0.74 15.06 -3.90
N ASP A 185 -1.39 15.47 -2.79
CA ASP A 185 -1.14 16.80 -2.22
C ASP A 185 0.25 16.80 -1.57
N TRP A 186 0.96 17.91 -1.63
CA TRP A 186 2.34 18.03 -1.15
C TRP A 186 2.41 18.81 0.16
N LEU A 187 3.11 18.27 1.16
CA LEU A 187 3.30 18.88 2.47
C LEU A 187 4.77 18.86 2.88
#